data_4c47098237209515a45ca020d72b8897
#
_entry.id   4c47098237209515a45ca020d72b8897
#
_cell.length_a   1.000
_cell.length_b   1.000
_cell.length_c   1.000
_cell.angle_alpha   90.00
_cell.angle_beta   90.00
_cell.angle_gamma   90.00
#
_symmetry.space_group_name_H-M   'P 1'
#
loop_
_entity.id
_entity.type
_entity.pdbx_description
1 polymer ?
#
loop_
_entity_poly.entity_id
_entity_poly.type
_entity_poly.pdbx_seq_one_letter_code
_entity_poly.pdbx_strand_id
1 'polypeptide(L)'
;IKATVASTMYDMSRVNANGYFDAEDSADDRNKKREMMNVIRTRDAQSGTITPGVHGLPDSITGEEPQFVKDYFDYYKTNRGFHVRSINSNGAWSPTMTLSFINMPLLSYIHEISRPVLLIHGENAHSRYFSEDAFKKLTGDNKELMIIPGANHTDLYDRTIPFDKLEDFFRKNLK
;
A
#
# COMPACT_ATOMS: atom_id res chain seq x y z
N ILE A 1 20.07 0.53 9.13
CA ILE A 1 19.67 1.18 7.87
C ILE A 1 20.29 2.57 7.85
N LYS A 2 21.02 2.97 6.79
CA LYS A 2 21.64 4.29 6.66
C LYS A 2 20.75 5.31 5.98
N ALA A 3 19.97 4.88 4.98
CA ALA A 3 19.01 5.71 4.23
C ALA A 3 17.86 4.85 3.72
N THR A 4 16.69 5.44 3.52
CA THR A 4 15.48 4.75 3.05
C THR A 4 14.83 5.52 1.90
N VAL A 5 14.44 4.80 0.85
CA VAL A 5 13.52 5.31 -0.16
C VAL A 5 12.24 4.49 -0.11
N ALA A 6 11.10 5.14 -0.07
CA ALA A 6 9.79 4.52 -0.21
C ALA A 6 9.07 5.11 -1.43
N SER A 7 8.91 4.30 -2.47
CA SER A 7 8.18 4.66 -3.68
C SER A 7 6.77 4.09 -3.62
N THR A 8 5.78 4.91 -3.93
CA THR A 8 4.36 4.54 -3.90
C THR A 8 3.93 3.82 -2.61
N MET A 9 4.43 4.31 -1.46
CA MET A 9 4.09 3.67 -0.19
C MET A 9 2.57 3.59 0.00
N TYR A 10 2.17 2.49 0.65
CA TYR A 10 0.76 2.22 0.91
C TYR A 10 0.62 1.76 2.36
N ASP A 11 -0.04 2.54 3.18
CA ASP A 11 -0.24 2.19 4.59
C ASP A 11 -1.37 1.17 4.74
N MET A 12 -0.99 -0.11 4.64
CA MET A 12 -1.92 -1.23 4.80
C MET A 12 -2.62 -1.25 6.15
N SER A 13 -1.97 -0.76 7.21
CA SER A 13 -2.58 -0.68 8.53
C SER A 13 -3.69 0.36 8.57
N ARG A 14 -3.43 1.56 8.03
CA ARG A 14 -4.39 2.66 8.01
C ARG A 14 -5.60 2.34 7.12
N VAL A 15 -5.38 1.88 5.87
CA VAL A 15 -6.49 1.62 4.96
C VAL A 15 -7.39 0.48 5.45
N ASN A 16 -6.82 -0.56 6.07
CA ASN A 16 -7.63 -1.65 6.60
C ASN A 16 -8.37 -1.28 7.88
N ALA A 17 -7.80 -0.38 8.70
CA ALA A 17 -8.44 0.11 9.90
C ALA A 17 -9.51 1.17 9.64
N ASN A 18 -9.25 2.09 8.73
CA ASN A 18 -10.01 3.34 8.60
C ASN A 18 -10.65 3.53 7.21
N GLY A 19 -10.40 2.63 6.24
CA GLY A 19 -10.79 2.83 4.85
C GLY A 19 -9.93 3.87 4.12
N TYR A 20 -10.22 4.09 2.84
CA TYR A 20 -9.56 5.14 2.06
C TYR A 20 -9.93 6.52 2.60
N PHE A 21 -8.93 7.40 2.71
CA PHE A 21 -9.08 8.77 3.22
C PHE A 21 -9.70 8.85 4.62
N ASP A 22 -9.53 7.75 5.41
CA ASP A 22 -10.11 7.58 6.75
C ASP A 22 -11.65 7.67 6.79
N ALA A 23 -12.33 7.35 5.69
CA ALA A 23 -13.78 7.48 5.57
C ALA A 23 -14.56 6.50 6.48
N GLU A 24 -13.91 5.45 6.99
CA GLU A 24 -14.46 4.43 7.88
C GLU A 24 -13.75 4.42 9.25
N ASP A 25 -13.18 5.56 9.68
CA ASP A 25 -12.46 5.63 10.96
C ASP A 25 -13.43 5.63 12.15
N SER A 26 -13.87 4.46 12.53
CA SER A 26 -14.71 4.25 13.70
C SER A 26 -14.28 3.02 14.49
N ALA A 27 -14.38 3.10 15.82
CA ALA A 27 -14.10 1.97 16.69
C ALA A 27 -15.07 0.80 16.45
N ASP A 28 -16.33 1.09 16.19
CA ASP A 28 -17.37 0.09 15.93
C ASP A 28 -17.08 -0.69 14.65
N ASP A 29 -16.69 -0.01 13.57
CA ASP A 29 -16.37 -0.69 12.31
C ASP A 29 -15.11 -1.53 12.43
N ARG A 30 -14.08 -1.05 13.13
CA ARG A 30 -12.91 -1.87 13.44
C ARG A 30 -13.26 -3.10 14.29
N ASN A 31 -14.15 -2.97 15.27
CA ASN A 31 -14.57 -4.09 16.08
C ASN A 31 -15.36 -5.12 15.26
N LYS A 32 -16.30 -4.70 14.44
CA LYS A 32 -17.04 -5.60 13.52
C LYS A 32 -16.08 -6.36 12.58
N LYS A 33 -15.09 -5.66 12.01
CA LYS A 33 -14.06 -6.29 11.17
C LYS A 33 -13.27 -7.35 11.94
N ARG A 34 -12.85 -7.05 13.19
CA ARG A 34 -12.13 -8.01 14.06
C ARG A 34 -12.99 -9.24 14.41
N GLU A 35 -14.24 -9.02 14.78
CA GLU A 35 -15.19 -10.10 15.11
C GLU A 35 -15.39 -11.04 13.92
N MET A 36 -15.66 -10.48 12.73
CA MET A 36 -15.83 -11.26 11.51
C MET A 36 -14.60 -12.12 11.21
N MET A 37 -13.40 -11.53 11.27
CA MET A 37 -12.15 -12.24 11.00
C MET A 37 -11.85 -13.31 12.05
N ASN A 38 -12.17 -13.07 13.33
CA ASN A 38 -11.99 -14.05 14.39
C ASN A 38 -12.95 -15.24 14.23
N VAL A 39 -14.20 -15.01 13.80
CA VAL A 39 -15.15 -16.08 13.46
C VAL A 39 -14.60 -16.97 12.34
N ILE A 40 -14.06 -16.35 11.26
CA ILE A 40 -13.45 -17.09 10.16
C ILE A 40 -12.26 -17.91 10.66
N ARG A 41 -11.35 -17.33 11.43
CA ARG A 41 -10.18 -18.05 11.99
C ARG A 41 -10.56 -19.21 12.87
N THR A 42 -11.57 -19.03 13.71
CA THR A 42 -12.06 -20.09 14.60
C THR A 42 -12.66 -21.24 13.79
N ARG A 43 -13.49 -20.93 12.80
CA ARG A 43 -14.07 -21.93 11.90
C ARG A 43 -12.99 -22.70 11.12
N ASP A 44 -12.04 -22.01 10.57
CA ASP A 44 -10.95 -22.60 9.80
C ASP A 44 -10.10 -23.53 10.67
N ALA A 45 -9.80 -23.12 11.91
CA ALA A 45 -9.08 -23.95 12.87
C ALA A 45 -9.86 -25.21 13.27
N GLN A 46 -11.19 -25.11 13.43
CA GLN A 46 -12.04 -26.25 13.80
C GLN A 46 -12.25 -27.22 12.64
N SER A 47 -12.39 -26.72 11.42
CA SER A 47 -12.65 -27.55 10.24
C SER A 47 -11.36 -28.13 9.60
N GLY A 48 -10.20 -27.58 9.92
CA GLY A 48 -8.94 -27.88 9.22
C GLY A 48 -8.91 -27.37 7.77
N THR A 49 -9.86 -26.53 7.37
CA THR A 49 -9.99 -26.01 6.00
C THR A 49 -9.88 -24.48 6.01
N ILE A 50 -8.99 -23.94 5.20
CA ILE A 50 -8.81 -22.49 5.08
C ILE A 50 -9.90 -21.89 4.19
N THR A 51 -10.58 -20.86 4.69
CA THR A 51 -11.51 -20.06 3.89
C THR A 51 -10.76 -19.42 2.72
N PRO A 52 -11.21 -19.66 1.47
CA PRO A 52 -10.57 -19.06 0.30
C PRO A 52 -10.69 -17.54 0.34
N GLY A 53 -9.65 -16.88 -0.14
CA GLY A 53 -9.62 -15.44 -0.27
C GLY A 53 -10.42 -14.93 -1.47
N VAL A 54 -10.56 -13.62 -1.57
CA VAL A 54 -11.20 -12.93 -2.70
C VAL A 54 -10.11 -12.28 -3.55
N HIS A 55 -10.29 -12.30 -4.86
CA HIS A 55 -9.41 -11.57 -5.77
C HIS A 55 -9.53 -10.07 -5.50
N GLY A 56 -8.39 -9.38 -5.41
CA GLY A 56 -8.35 -7.94 -5.18
C GLY A 56 -8.67 -7.12 -6.44
N LEU A 57 -8.54 -7.72 -7.63
CA LEU A 57 -8.83 -7.11 -8.92
C LEU A 57 -9.81 -7.99 -9.70
N PRO A 58 -10.71 -7.40 -10.49
CA PRO A 58 -11.61 -8.13 -11.37
C PRO A 58 -10.83 -8.84 -12.49
N ASP A 59 -11.40 -9.87 -13.09
CA ASP A 59 -10.79 -10.57 -14.23
C ASP A 59 -11.01 -9.84 -15.57
N SER A 60 -11.94 -8.89 -15.60
CA SER A 60 -12.20 -8.01 -16.76
C SER A 60 -12.67 -6.64 -16.28
N ILE A 61 -12.48 -5.61 -17.12
CA ILE A 61 -12.89 -4.23 -16.85
C ILE A 61 -14.16 -3.93 -17.68
N THR A 62 -15.17 -3.34 -17.05
CA THR A 62 -16.40 -2.87 -17.69
C THR A 62 -16.31 -1.41 -18.16
N GLY A 63 -15.37 -0.65 -17.57
CA GLY A 63 -15.23 0.78 -17.80
C GLY A 63 -15.82 1.65 -16.68
N GLU A 64 -16.68 1.07 -15.83
CA GLU A 64 -17.34 1.78 -14.73
C GLU A 64 -16.52 1.79 -13.42
N GLU A 65 -15.44 1.01 -13.38
CA GLU A 65 -14.59 0.90 -12.18
C GLU A 65 -13.90 2.24 -11.87
N PRO A 66 -13.58 2.50 -10.59
CA PRO A 66 -12.73 3.62 -10.20
C PRO A 66 -11.39 3.64 -10.96
N GLN A 67 -10.85 4.82 -11.25
CA GLN A 67 -9.64 4.94 -12.06
C GLN A 67 -8.47 4.10 -11.51
N PHE A 68 -8.27 4.08 -10.20
CA PHE A 68 -7.18 3.29 -9.60
C PHE A 68 -7.33 1.78 -9.83
N VAL A 69 -8.56 1.25 -9.93
CA VAL A 69 -8.80 -0.16 -10.27
C VAL A 69 -8.37 -0.43 -11.71
N LYS A 70 -8.69 0.49 -12.64
CA LYS A 70 -8.25 0.43 -14.04
C LYS A 70 -6.73 0.47 -14.16
N ASP A 71 -6.07 1.36 -13.40
CA ASP A 71 -4.62 1.48 -13.37
C ASP A 71 -3.94 0.20 -12.85
N TYR A 72 -4.48 -0.40 -11.79
CA TYR A 72 -3.99 -1.68 -11.28
C TYR A 72 -4.29 -2.84 -12.24
N PHE A 73 -5.45 -2.85 -12.87
CA PHE A 73 -5.76 -3.85 -13.89
C PHE A 73 -4.78 -3.76 -15.07
N ASP A 74 -4.53 -2.55 -15.59
CA ASP A 74 -3.56 -2.33 -16.67
C ASP A 74 -2.18 -2.90 -16.33
N TYR A 75 -1.73 -2.75 -15.08
CA TYR A 75 -0.45 -3.31 -14.66
C TYR A 75 -0.53 -4.82 -14.39
N TYR A 76 -1.39 -5.25 -13.48
CA TYR A 76 -1.34 -6.61 -12.95
C TYR A 76 -2.05 -7.67 -13.81
N LYS A 77 -3.01 -7.29 -14.66
CA LYS A 77 -3.83 -8.21 -15.45
C LYS A 77 -3.49 -8.22 -16.95
N THR A 78 -2.51 -7.41 -17.37
CA THR A 78 -2.02 -7.36 -18.75
C THR A 78 -0.56 -7.77 -18.86
N ASN A 79 -0.03 -7.85 -20.09
CA ASN A 79 1.39 -8.16 -20.33
C ASN A 79 2.36 -7.12 -19.75
N ARG A 80 1.85 -5.99 -19.23
CA ARG A 80 2.67 -4.95 -18.62
C ARG A 80 3.40 -5.45 -17.37
N GLY A 81 2.70 -6.10 -16.46
CA GLY A 81 3.28 -6.58 -15.19
C GLY A 81 2.64 -7.87 -14.66
N PHE A 82 1.87 -8.58 -15.49
CA PHE A 82 1.29 -9.86 -15.09
C PHE A 82 2.37 -10.86 -14.70
N HIS A 83 2.20 -11.49 -13.55
CA HIS A 83 3.06 -12.58 -13.15
C HIS A 83 2.25 -13.67 -12.42
N VAL A 84 2.46 -14.93 -12.81
CA VAL A 84 1.70 -16.09 -12.28
C VAL A 84 1.77 -16.24 -10.76
N ARG A 85 2.82 -15.75 -10.11
CA ARG A 85 2.99 -15.77 -8.64
C ARG A 85 2.52 -14.49 -7.96
N SER A 86 2.09 -13.47 -8.70
CA SER A 86 1.59 -12.24 -8.12
C SER A 86 0.17 -12.44 -7.60
N ILE A 87 -0.08 -12.10 -6.35
CA ILE A 87 -1.42 -12.14 -5.75
C ILE A 87 -2.38 -11.23 -6.52
N ASN A 88 -1.95 -10.03 -6.90
CA ASN A 88 -2.79 -9.10 -7.66
C ASN A 88 -3.05 -9.55 -9.10
N SER A 89 -2.16 -10.34 -9.69
CA SER A 89 -2.34 -10.87 -11.05
C SER A 89 -3.25 -12.10 -11.10
N ASN A 90 -3.04 -13.06 -10.18
CA ASN A 90 -3.62 -14.40 -10.30
C ASN A 90 -3.99 -15.03 -8.96
N GLY A 91 -3.96 -14.30 -7.88
CA GLY A 91 -4.20 -14.82 -6.55
C GLY A 91 -5.33 -14.11 -5.82
N ALA A 92 -5.47 -14.45 -4.57
CA ALA A 92 -6.44 -13.86 -3.66
C ALA A 92 -5.82 -13.59 -2.30
N TRP A 93 -6.27 -12.54 -1.66
CA TRP A 93 -5.87 -12.21 -0.30
C TRP A 93 -6.64 -13.06 0.71
N SER A 94 -5.96 -13.55 1.75
CA SER A 94 -6.66 -14.22 2.85
C SER A 94 -7.67 -13.27 3.49
N PRO A 95 -8.92 -13.71 3.72
CA PRO A 95 -9.95 -12.86 4.31
C PRO A 95 -9.63 -12.42 5.75
N THR A 96 -8.65 -13.07 6.40
CA THR A 96 -8.24 -12.75 7.78
C THR A 96 -6.90 -12.04 7.87
N MET A 97 -6.24 -11.75 6.74
CA MET A 97 -4.92 -11.13 6.74
C MET A 97 -4.91 -9.72 7.35
N THR A 98 -6.01 -9.00 7.20
CA THR A 98 -6.11 -7.60 7.65
C THR A 98 -6.20 -7.47 9.18
N LEU A 99 -6.47 -8.57 9.90
CA LEU A 99 -6.52 -8.54 11.36
C LEU A 99 -5.21 -8.06 12.00
N SER A 100 -4.07 -8.49 11.45
CA SER A 100 -2.76 -8.03 11.91
C SER A 100 -2.56 -6.54 11.63
N PHE A 101 -2.94 -6.07 10.44
CA PHE A 101 -2.80 -4.67 10.05
C PHE A 101 -3.67 -3.73 10.89
N ILE A 102 -4.91 -4.09 11.18
CA ILE A 102 -5.80 -3.28 12.03
C ILE A 102 -5.24 -3.12 13.44
N ASN A 103 -4.54 -4.14 13.95
CA ASN A 103 -4.01 -4.14 15.32
C ASN A 103 -2.58 -3.61 15.43
N MET A 104 -1.91 -3.30 14.33
CA MET A 104 -0.50 -2.88 14.32
C MET A 104 -0.30 -1.68 13.38
N PRO A 105 -0.61 -0.45 13.82
CA PRO A 105 -0.39 0.75 13.02
C PRO A 105 1.10 0.94 12.69
N LEU A 106 1.45 0.79 11.41
CA LEU A 106 2.84 0.72 10.95
C LEU A 106 3.63 2.01 11.19
N LEU A 107 2.98 3.17 11.13
CA LEU A 107 3.63 4.47 11.23
C LEU A 107 3.53 5.11 12.61
N SER A 108 3.20 4.34 13.67
CA SER A 108 3.07 4.87 15.03
C SER A 108 4.33 5.57 15.53
N TYR A 109 5.50 5.05 15.18
CA TYR A 109 6.80 5.57 15.62
C TYR A 109 7.61 6.19 14.48
N ILE A 110 6.97 6.62 13.41
CA ILE A 110 7.65 7.23 12.26
C ILE A 110 8.44 8.48 12.64
N HIS A 111 8.01 9.20 13.67
CA HIS A 111 8.68 10.39 14.20
C HIS A 111 10.04 10.09 14.86
N GLU A 112 10.33 8.83 15.18
CA GLU A 112 11.62 8.40 15.72
C GLU A 112 12.67 8.14 14.61
N ILE A 113 12.28 8.17 13.33
CA ILE A 113 13.20 7.94 12.22
C ILE A 113 14.12 9.14 12.07
N SER A 114 15.39 8.94 12.43
CA SER A 114 16.45 9.98 12.37
C SER A 114 17.34 9.86 11.11
N ARG A 115 17.17 8.83 10.31
CA ARG A 115 17.97 8.60 9.10
C ARG A 115 17.31 9.24 7.87
N PRO A 116 18.09 9.54 6.81
CA PRO A 116 17.54 10.11 5.59
C PRO A 116 16.41 9.28 5.00
N VAL A 117 15.31 9.95 4.64
CA VAL A 117 14.14 9.34 4.03
C VAL A 117 13.74 10.13 2.79
N LEU A 118 13.61 9.45 1.66
CA LEU A 118 13.00 9.97 0.44
C LEU A 118 11.68 9.23 0.19
N LEU A 119 10.58 9.97 0.17
CA LEU A 119 9.27 9.48 -0.26
C LEU A 119 9.02 9.91 -1.70
N ILE A 120 8.58 8.97 -2.56
CA ILE A 120 8.26 9.24 -3.96
C ILE A 120 6.85 8.75 -4.24
N HIS A 121 6.02 9.60 -4.87
CA HIS A 121 4.65 9.21 -5.23
C HIS A 121 4.22 9.85 -6.54
N GLY A 122 3.27 9.22 -7.23
CA GLY A 122 2.65 9.80 -8.42
C GLY A 122 1.61 10.86 -8.05
N GLU A 123 1.54 11.92 -8.82
CA GLU A 123 0.58 13.03 -8.62
C GLU A 123 -0.87 12.53 -8.66
N ASN A 124 -1.19 11.64 -9.59
CA ASN A 124 -2.54 11.10 -9.81
C ASN A 124 -2.81 9.80 -9.06
N ALA A 125 -1.88 9.35 -8.20
CA ALA A 125 -2.07 8.14 -7.44
C ALA A 125 -3.11 8.34 -6.32
N HIS A 126 -4.13 7.49 -6.27
CA HIS A 126 -5.15 7.50 -5.21
C HIS A 126 -4.56 7.34 -3.80
N SER A 127 -3.37 6.75 -3.70
CA SER A 127 -2.62 6.50 -2.46
C SER A 127 -1.62 7.60 -2.09
N ARG A 128 -1.55 8.71 -2.84
CA ARG A 128 -0.58 9.79 -2.63
C ARG A 128 -0.61 10.35 -1.21
N TYR A 129 -1.80 10.47 -0.63
CA TYR A 129 -1.98 11.00 0.72
C TYR A 129 -1.22 10.21 1.81
N PHE A 130 -0.96 8.92 1.61
CA PHE A 130 -0.13 8.15 2.56
C PHE A 130 1.30 8.70 2.64
N SER A 131 1.92 9.00 1.49
CA SER A 131 3.26 9.59 1.47
C SER A 131 3.28 11.01 2.01
N GLU A 132 2.29 11.83 1.68
CA GLU A 132 2.19 13.21 2.18
C GLU A 132 2.03 13.25 3.71
N ASP A 133 1.19 12.38 4.26
CA ASP A 133 0.97 12.32 5.70
C ASP A 133 2.16 11.69 6.44
N ALA A 134 2.80 10.67 5.85
CA ALA A 134 4.05 10.15 6.39
C ALA A 134 5.14 11.22 6.42
N PHE A 135 5.28 12.01 5.36
CA PHE A 135 6.24 13.12 5.30
C PHE A 135 5.98 14.17 6.38
N LYS A 136 4.72 14.52 6.66
CA LYS A 136 4.36 15.45 7.74
C LYS A 136 4.75 14.92 9.12
N LYS A 137 4.62 13.60 9.33
CA LYS A 137 4.92 12.94 10.62
C LYS A 137 6.42 12.70 10.87
N LEU A 138 7.22 12.63 9.81
CA LEU A 138 8.68 12.57 9.94
C LEU A 138 9.20 13.89 10.55
N THR A 139 10.09 13.80 11.53
CA THR A 139 10.60 14.97 12.29
C THR A 139 12.01 15.40 11.88
N GLY A 140 12.77 14.53 11.20
CA GLY A 140 14.15 14.83 10.79
C GLY A 140 14.26 15.88 9.70
N ASP A 141 15.40 16.60 9.66
CA ASP A 141 15.69 17.59 8.60
C ASP A 141 16.14 16.96 7.28
N ASN A 142 16.44 15.68 7.27
CA ASN A 142 16.94 14.90 6.14
C ASN A 142 15.84 14.07 5.47
N LYS A 143 14.64 14.60 5.42
CA LYS A 143 13.47 14.02 4.72
C LYS A 143 13.19 14.76 3.43
N GLU A 144 12.83 14.02 2.41
CA GLU A 144 12.46 14.56 1.10
C GLU A 144 11.14 13.92 0.63
N LEU A 145 10.30 14.71 -0.04
CA LEU A 145 9.10 14.23 -0.73
C LEU A 145 9.18 14.64 -2.19
N MET A 146 9.08 13.67 -3.10
CA MET A 146 9.05 13.90 -4.54
C MET A 146 7.72 13.42 -5.11
N ILE A 147 6.97 14.32 -5.72
CA ILE A 147 5.75 14.00 -6.46
C ILE A 147 6.06 14.03 -7.95
N ILE A 148 5.78 12.93 -8.64
CA ILE A 148 6.00 12.78 -10.09
C ILE A 148 4.76 13.29 -10.82
N PRO A 149 4.87 14.37 -11.60
CA PRO A 149 3.73 14.94 -12.32
C PRO A 149 3.06 13.93 -13.25
N GLY A 150 1.75 13.89 -13.25
CA GLY A 150 0.92 13.07 -14.15
C GLY A 150 0.97 11.57 -13.88
N ALA A 151 1.88 11.06 -13.05
CA ALA A 151 2.01 9.63 -12.79
C ALA A 151 0.92 9.11 -11.85
N ASN A 152 0.43 7.90 -12.10
CA ASN A 152 -0.41 7.14 -11.18
C ASN A 152 0.44 6.23 -10.26
N HIS A 153 -0.21 5.39 -9.47
CA HIS A 153 0.48 4.50 -8.53
C HIS A 153 1.39 3.49 -9.23
N THR A 154 0.91 2.87 -10.29
CA THR A 154 1.63 1.79 -11.00
C THR A 154 2.65 2.29 -12.01
N ASP A 155 2.61 3.56 -12.40
CA ASP A 155 3.60 4.12 -13.31
C ASP A 155 5.01 4.17 -12.70
N LEU A 156 5.10 4.27 -11.38
CA LEU A 156 6.39 4.21 -10.69
C LEU A 156 6.97 2.78 -10.56
N TYR A 157 6.28 1.77 -11.07
CA TYR A 157 6.81 0.41 -11.10
C TYR A 157 7.71 0.17 -12.31
N ASP A 158 7.43 0.83 -13.44
CA ASP A 158 8.06 0.54 -14.74
C ASP A 158 8.21 1.72 -15.71
N ARG A 159 7.44 2.82 -15.55
CA ARG A 159 7.38 3.91 -16.54
C ARG A 159 8.10 5.19 -16.10
N THR A 160 7.89 5.60 -14.86
CA THR A 160 8.33 6.91 -14.36
C THR A 160 9.24 6.82 -13.14
N ILE A 161 10.10 5.80 -13.09
CA ILE A 161 11.05 5.61 -12.00
C ILE A 161 12.13 6.70 -12.10
N PRO A 162 12.31 7.56 -11.09
CA PRO A 162 13.27 8.66 -11.13
C PRO A 162 14.69 8.17 -10.75
N PHE A 163 15.33 7.39 -11.62
CA PHE A 163 16.63 6.75 -11.35
C PHE A 163 17.72 7.73 -10.92
N ASP A 164 17.84 8.88 -11.60
CA ASP A 164 18.85 9.90 -11.25
C ASP A 164 18.65 10.41 -9.82
N LYS A 165 17.41 10.67 -9.42
CA LYS A 165 17.10 11.10 -8.06
C LYS A 165 17.43 10.02 -7.03
N LEU A 166 17.17 8.76 -7.34
CA LEU A 166 17.49 7.62 -6.47
C LEU A 166 19.01 7.49 -6.30
N GLU A 167 19.77 7.58 -7.40
CA GLU A 167 21.22 7.51 -7.37
C GLU A 167 21.81 8.64 -6.55
N ASP A 168 21.41 9.89 -6.81
CA ASP A 168 21.87 11.06 -6.07
C ASP A 168 21.58 10.97 -4.58
N PHE A 169 20.37 10.54 -4.22
CA PHE A 169 19.98 10.37 -2.83
C PHE A 169 20.86 9.34 -2.11
N PHE A 170 21.09 8.19 -2.72
CA PHE A 170 21.94 7.17 -2.12
C PHE A 170 23.41 7.54 -2.11
N ARG A 171 23.95 8.15 -3.17
CA ARG A 171 25.34 8.68 -3.20
C ARG A 171 25.61 9.68 -2.08
N LYS A 172 24.64 10.55 -1.80
CA LYS A 172 24.74 11.55 -0.73
C LYS A 172 24.72 10.91 0.65
N ASN A 173 23.92 9.88 0.89
CA ASN A 173 23.53 9.40 2.22
C ASN A 173 24.17 8.07 2.64
N LEU A 174 24.90 7.36 1.76
CA LEU A 174 25.54 6.08 2.08
C LEU A 174 27.05 6.17 2.37
N LYS A 175 27.58 7.39 2.47
CA LYS A 175 28.99 7.63 2.81
C LYS A 175 29.32 7.21 4.25
#